data_86fdfa32d39af57ef634b078272b3604
#
_entry.id   86fdfa32d39af57ef634b078272b3604
#
_cell.length_a   1.000
_cell.length_b   1.000
_cell.length_c   1.000
_cell.angle_alpha   90.00
_cell.angle_beta   90.00
_cell.angle_gamma   90.00
#
_symmetry.space_group_name_H-M   'P 1'
#
loop_
_entity.id
_entity.type
_entity.pdbx_description
1 polymer ?
#
loop_
_entity_poly.entity_id
_entity_poly.type
_entity_poly.pdbx_seq_one_letter_code
_entity_poly.pdbx_strand_id
1 'polypeptide(L)'
;VPVTMDQMIVHAEAVRRGAWSTFVIGDMPFMSYQDSDESAVRNAGRFLKEAGSDAVKLEGGVRVASRIRAIVDAGIVVMGHIGLTPQSSGQLGGHKAQGRTAEAAELVVADALAVQEAGAQMILLEAIPPEVGRYITETLTIPVLSIGAGMHCDGQLLIVSDMIGQFTAFTPKFVKKYANVAEVVVSAMKDYVSEVREGRFPTKDHCYGMIEGEEEVFLKAMNR
;
A
#
# COMPACT_ATOMS: atom_id res chain seq x y z
N VAL A 1 -4.10 2.99 10.21
CA VAL A 1 -3.88 3.93 11.32
C VAL A 1 -2.80 3.46 12.32
N PRO A 2 -2.72 2.18 12.71
CA PRO A 2 -1.74 1.75 13.73
C PRO A 2 -0.29 1.63 13.23
N VAL A 3 -0.05 1.75 11.93
CA VAL A 3 1.30 1.59 11.35
C VAL A 3 2.19 2.77 11.74
N THR A 4 3.42 2.47 12.21
CA THR A 4 4.40 3.48 12.60
C THR A 4 5.29 3.90 11.42
N MET A 5 6.00 5.03 11.58
CA MET A 5 7.03 5.46 10.61
C MET A 5 8.09 4.38 10.40
N ASP A 6 8.59 3.74 11.46
CA ASP A 6 9.64 2.73 11.37
C ASP A 6 9.18 1.50 10.59
N GLN A 7 7.93 1.05 10.79
CA GLN A 7 7.34 -0.02 10.00
C GLN A 7 7.23 0.36 8.52
N MET A 8 6.81 1.59 8.21
CA MET A 8 6.72 2.05 6.82
C MET A 8 8.09 2.15 6.15
N ILE A 9 9.12 2.59 6.87
CA ILE A 9 10.50 2.60 6.36
C ILE A 9 10.95 1.19 5.98
N VAL A 10 10.78 0.20 6.88
CA VAL A 10 11.13 -1.21 6.60
C VAL A 10 10.41 -1.74 5.36
N HIS A 11 9.11 -1.43 5.19
CA HIS A 11 8.36 -1.84 4.00
C HIS A 11 8.86 -1.15 2.73
N ALA A 12 9.13 0.15 2.79
CA ALA A 12 9.64 0.92 1.65
C ALA A 12 11.03 0.45 1.23
N GLU A 13 11.94 0.14 2.18
CA GLU A 13 13.23 -0.49 1.90
C GLU A 13 13.07 -1.85 1.19
N ALA A 14 12.11 -2.68 1.62
CA ALA A 14 11.85 -3.97 0.99
C ALA A 14 11.37 -3.79 -0.47
N VAL A 15 10.48 -2.82 -0.71
CA VAL A 15 10.03 -2.47 -2.07
C VAL A 15 11.20 -1.99 -2.91
N ARG A 16 12.04 -1.08 -2.40
CA ARG A 16 13.21 -0.56 -3.13
C ARG A 16 14.19 -1.66 -3.54
N ARG A 17 14.44 -2.66 -2.67
CA ARG A 17 15.29 -3.81 -3.03
C ARG A 17 14.77 -4.60 -4.22
N GLY A 18 13.45 -4.75 -4.34
CA GLY A 18 12.81 -5.47 -5.44
C GLY A 18 12.53 -4.62 -6.67
N ALA A 19 12.41 -3.30 -6.51
CA ALA A 19 11.99 -2.34 -7.54
C ALA A 19 13.06 -1.25 -7.74
N TRP A 20 14.30 -1.64 -7.97
CA TRP A 20 15.47 -0.76 -8.02
C TRP A 20 15.41 0.31 -9.13
N SER A 21 14.69 0.07 -10.23
CA SER A 21 14.55 0.98 -11.38
C SER A 21 13.16 1.64 -11.48
N THR A 22 12.24 1.30 -10.56
CA THR A 22 10.88 1.84 -10.55
C THR A 22 10.80 3.05 -9.64
N PHE A 23 9.98 4.04 -10.00
CA PHE A 23 9.69 5.19 -9.14
C PHE A 23 8.91 4.73 -7.91
N VAL A 24 9.49 4.89 -6.72
CA VAL A 24 8.93 4.43 -5.46
C VAL A 24 8.44 5.60 -4.63
N ILE A 25 7.17 5.55 -4.25
CA ILE A 25 6.51 6.57 -3.43
C ILE A 25 6.30 6.01 -2.02
N GLY A 26 6.91 6.65 -1.03
CA GLY A 26 6.72 6.31 0.38
C GLY A 26 5.40 6.87 0.91
N ASP A 27 4.57 6.01 1.48
CA ASP A 27 3.26 6.40 2.03
C ASP A 27 3.43 6.85 3.48
N MET A 28 3.25 8.14 3.75
CA MET A 28 3.40 8.70 5.09
C MET A 28 2.26 8.23 6.01
N PRO A 29 2.56 7.52 7.12
CA PRO A 29 1.53 6.98 8.01
C PRO A 29 0.82 8.07 8.80
N PHE A 30 -0.34 7.71 9.37
CA PHE A 30 -1.12 8.61 10.22
C PHE A 30 -0.28 9.17 11.37
N MET A 31 -0.42 10.46 11.64
CA MET A 31 0.32 11.26 12.65
C MET A 31 1.82 11.45 12.34
N SER A 32 2.27 11.17 11.13
CA SER A 32 3.64 11.49 10.72
C SER A 32 3.79 12.90 10.10
N TYR A 33 2.67 13.55 9.74
CA TYR A 33 2.65 14.88 9.10
C TYR A 33 1.51 15.79 9.57
N GLN A 34 0.50 15.25 10.27
CA GLN A 34 -0.69 16.01 10.63
C GLN A 34 -0.44 17.06 11.72
N ASP A 35 0.54 16.84 12.58
CA ASP A 35 0.81 17.67 13.76
C ASP A 35 1.55 18.98 13.43
N SER A 36 2.59 18.94 12.58
CA SER A 36 3.36 20.13 12.20
C SER A 36 4.06 20.01 10.85
N ASP A 37 4.46 21.15 10.27
CA ASP A 37 5.24 21.22 9.05
C ASP A 37 6.65 20.61 9.27
N GLU A 38 7.26 20.85 10.43
CA GLU A 38 8.57 20.28 10.81
C GLU A 38 8.55 18.77 10.88
N SER A 39 7.50 18.20 11.47
CA SER A 39 7.31 16.72 11.51
C SER A 39 7.12 16.15 10.11
N ALA A 40 6.32 16.83 9.28
CA ALA A 40 6.07 16.44 7.91
C ALA A 40 7.38 16.38 7.09
N VAL A 41 8.20 17.42 7.14
CA VAL A 41 9.49 17.49 6.44
C VAL A 41 10.47 16.43 6.96
N ARG A 42 10.57 16.29 8.29
CA ARG A 42 11.46 15.30 8.92
C ARG A 42 11.11 13.88 8.51
N ASN A 43 9.82 13.51 8.58
CA ASN A 43 9.36 12.17 8.27
C ASN A 43 9.39 11.88 6.77
N ALA A 44 9.09 12.87 5.91
CA ALA A 44 9.29 12.75 4.46
C ALA A 44 10.76 12.48 4.12
N GLY A 45 11.68 13.23 4.75
CA GLY A 45 13.13 13.05 4.57
C GLY A 45 13.63 11.66 4.96
N ARG A 46 13.00 10.98 5.93
CA ARG A 46 13.32 9.60 6.30
C ARG A 46 13.06 8.62 5.16
N PHE A 47 11.95 8.75 4.44
CA PHE A 47 11.67 7.90 3.28
C PHE A 47 12.75 7.97 2.20
N LEU A 48 13.26 9.17 1.92
CA LEU A 48 14.33 9.35 0.94
C LEU A 48 15.67 8.83 1.44
N LYS A 49 16.03 9.19 2.68
CA LYS A 49 17.36 8.90 3.25
C LYS A 49 17.53 7.44 3.69
N GLU A 50 16.50 6.86 4.33
CA GLU A 50 16.57 5.53 4.92
C GLU A 50 16.07 4.48 3.92
N ALA A 51 14.89 4.72 3.30
CA ALA A 51 14.26 3.74 2.43
C ALA A 51 14.57 3.90 0.92
N GLY A 52 15.25 4.98 0.52
CA GLY A 52 15.56 5.25 -0.88
C GLY A 52 14.32 5.50 -1.75
N SER A 53 13.23 6.00 -1.17
CA SER A 53 12.05 6.41 -1.92
C SER A 53 12.35 7.65 -2.78
N ASP A 54 11.67 7.77 -3.92
CA ASP A 54 11.83 8.91 -4.84
C ASP A 54 10.87 10.06 -4.48
N ALA A 55 9.76 9.73 -3.82
CA ALA A 55 8.70 10.67 -3.42
C ALA A 55 8.01 10.20 -2.15
N VAL A 56 7.14 11.06 -1.61
CA VAL A 56 6.23 10.71 -0.50
C VAL A 56 4.77 10.98 -0.88
N LYS A 57 3.83 10.23 -0.27
CA LYS A 57 2.39 10.46 -0.37
C LYS A 57 1.82 10.90 0.99
N LEU A 58 0.90 11.87 0.97
CA LEU A 58 0.11 12.26 2.14
C LEU A 58 -1.37 12.46 1.77
N GLU A 59 -2.22 12.17 2.74
CA GLU A 59 -3.68 12.24 2.59
C GLU A 59 -4.24 13.58 3.06
N GLY A 60 -5.08 14.18 2.23
CA GLY A 60 -5.82 15.40 2.46
C GLY A 60 -5.59 16.44 1.37
N GLY A 61 -6.51 17.39 1.28
CA GLY A 61 -6.49 18.52 0.35
C GLY A 61 -6.11 19.84 1.04
N VAL A 62 -7.03 20.79 1.04
CA VAL A 62 -6.85 22.13 1.64
C VAL A 62 -6.23 22.09 3.05
N ARG A 63 -6.68 21.18 3.91
CA ARG A 63 -6.21 21.09 5.30
C ARG A 63 -4.74 20.70 5.47
N VAL A 64 -4.12 20.08 4.47
CA VAL A 64 -2.70 19.65 4.50
C VAL A 64 -1.83 20.39 3.50
N ALA A 65 -2.36 21.41 2.83
CA ALA A 65 -1.65 22.18 1.82
C ALA A 65 -0.35 22.80 2.36
N SER A 66 -0.33 23.27 3.62
CA SER A 66 0.90 23.79 4.25
C SER A 66 1.96 22.69 4.43
N ARG A 67 1.55 21.46 4.76
CA ARG A 67 2.45 20.28 4.90
C ARG A 67 3.07 19.93 3.56
N ILE A 68 2.25 19.90 2.51
CA ILE A 68 2.71 19.68 1.12
C ILE A 68 3.72 20.76 0.74
N ARG A 69 3.39 22.02 0.95
CA ARG A 69 4.29 23.15 0.67
C ARG A 69 5.62 23.00 1.38
N ALA A 70 5.61 22.73 2.68
CA ALA A 70 6.83 22.60 3.47
C ALA A 70 7.74 21.45 2.99
N ILE A 71 7.14 20.31 2.62
CA ILE A 71 7.88 19.16 2.08
C ILE A 71 8.47 19.50 0.70
N VAL A 72 7.70 20.14 -0.18
CA VAL A 72 8.15 20.57 -1.51
C VAL A 72 9.27 21.61 -1.40
N ASP A 73 9.15 22.61 -0.52
CA ASP A 73 10.18 23.62 -0.27
C ASP A 73 11.47 23.00 0.29
N ALA A 74 11.39 21.84 0.95
CA ALA A 74 12.56 21.05 1.35
C ALA A 74 13.19 20.23 0.21
N GLY A 75 12.67 20.33 -1.03
CA GLY A 75 13.18 19.63 -2.21
C GLY A 75 12.70 18.19 -2.39
N ILE A 76 11.61 17.79 -1.74
CA ILE A 76 11.07 16.43 -1.78
C ILE A 76 9.86 16.39 -2.71
N VAL A 77 9.79 15.39 -3.61
CA VAL A 77 8.65 15.17 -4.50
C VAL A 77 7.45 14.66 -3.71
N VAL A 78 6.28 15.26 -3.95
CA VAL A 78 5.04 14.96 -3.23
C VAL A 78 3.94 14.47 -4.17
N MET A 79 3.29 13.37 -3.78
CA MET A 79 1.98 12.96 -4.27
C MET A 79 0.93 13.34 -3.23
N GLY A 80 -0.06 14.16 -3.62
CA GLY A 80 -1.26 14.37 -2.80
C GLY A 80 -2.21 13.18 -2.91
N HIS A 81 -3.09 12.99 -1.92
CA HIS A 81 -4.13 11.96 -1.96
C HIS A 81 -5.43 12.51 -1.41
N ILE A 82 -6.48 12.52 -2.25
CA ILE A 82 -7.79 13.08 -1.94
C ILE A 82 -8.93 12.14 -2.32
N GLY A 83 -10.16 12.53 -1.99
CA GLY A 83 -11.34 11.70 -2.10
C GLY A 83 -11.54 10.90 -0.81
N LEU A 84 -11.65 9.59 -0.89
CA LEU A 84 -11.55 8.75 0.30
C LEU A 84 -10.11 8.77 0.80
N THR A 85 -9.94 9.26 2.02
CA THR A 85 -8.65 9.28 2.72
C THR A 85 -8.76 8.34 3.93
N PRO A 86 -8.25 7.09 3.84
CA PRO A 86 -8.43 6.07 4.87
C PRO A 86 -7.94 6.48 6.26
N GLN A 87 -6.87 7.27 6.35
CA GLN A 87 -6.37 7.81 7.61
C GLN A 87 -7.36 8.74 8.32
N SER A 88 -8.32 9.31 7.57
CA SER A 88 -9.37 10.19 8.07
C SER A 88 -10.77 9.57 8.02
N SER A 89 -10.88 8.26 7.87
CA SER A 89 -12.15 7.54 7.72
C SER A 89 -13.14 7.82 8.84
N GLY A 90 -12.67 8.05 10.07
CA GLY A 90 -13.52 8.46 11.19
C GLY A 90 -14.26 9.77 10.94
N GLN A 91 -13.59 10.76 10.33
CA GLN A 91 -14.16 12.05 9.95
C GLN A 91 -15.14 11.93 8.76
N LEU A 92 -14.83 11.02 7.83
CA LEU A 92 -15.63 10.78 6.62
C LEU A 92 -16.84 9.84 6.86
N GLY A 93 -17.05 9.38 8.08
CA GLY A 93 -18.13 8.45 8.43
C GLY A 93 -17.92 7.03 7.89
N GLY A 94 -16.66 6.59 7.78
CA GLY A 94 -16.23 5.28 7.31
C GLY A 94 -15.62 5.31 5.90
N HIS A 95 -15.33 4.11 5.37
CA HIS A 95 -14.77 3.92 4.02
C HIS A 95 -15.88 4.06 2.95
N LYS A 96 -16.26 5.29 2.63
CA LYS A 96 -17.33 5.60 1.68
C LYS A 96 -16.79 6.45 0.52
N ALA A 97 -17.34 6.24 -0.69
CA ALA A 97 -17.05 7.08 -1.84
C ALA A 97 -17.40 8.55 -1.55
N GLN A 98 -16.51 9.45 -1.90
CA GLN A 98 -16.61 10.89 -1.72
C GLN A 98 -17.07 11.59 -3.02
N GLY A 99 -17.49 12.85 -2.94
CA GLY A 99 -17.84 13.64 -4.12
C GLY A 99 -19.09 13.18 -4.89
N ARG A 100 -20.06 12.53 -4.22
CA ARG A 100 -21.25 11.94 -4.87
C ARG A 100 -22.43 12.91 -5.09
N THR A 101 -22.36 14.11 -4.55
CA THR A 101 -23.28 15.22 -4.84
C THR A 101 -22.51 16.35 -5.49
N ALA A 102 -23.18 17.28 -6.16
CA ALA A 102 -22.52 18.42 -6.78
C ALA A 102 -21.67 19.22 -5.75
N GLU A 103 -22.27 19.54 -4.61
CA GLU A 103 -21.60 20.25 -3.51
C GLU A 103 -20.38 19.48 -2.99
N ALA A 104 -20.51 18.16 -2.77
CA ALA A 104 -19.39 17.34 -2.32
C ALA A 104 -18.30 17.18 -3.41
N ALA A 105 -18.67 17.18 -4.69
CA ALA A 105 -17.73 17.16 -5.80
C ALA A 105 -16.93 18.46 -5.89
N GLU A 106 -17.56 19.63 -5.68
CA GLU A 106 -16.88 20.92 -5.61
C GLU A 106 -15.80 20.94 -4.53
N LEU A 107 -16.06 20.34 -3.36
CA LEU A 107 -15.06 20.23 -2.29
C LEU A 107 -13.87 19.35 -2.69
N VAL A 108 -14.12 18.23 -3.38
CA VAL A 108 -13.04 17.37 -3.89
C VAL A 108 -12.20 18.10 -4.95
N VAL A 109 -12.84 18.89 -5.82
CA VAL A 109 -12.14 19.73 -6.81
C VAL A 109 -11.29 20.80 -6.11
N ALA A 110 -11.84 21.47 -5.09
CA ALA A 110 -11.10 22.44 -4.30
C ALA A 110 -9.87 21.82 -3.61
N ASP A 111 -10.01 20.62 -3.08
CA ASP A 111 -8.89 19.87 -2.53
C ASP A 111 -7.81 19.57 -3.60
N ALA A 112 -8.22 19.17 -4.81
CA ALA A 112 -7.30 18.89 -5.92
C ALA A 112 -6.49 20.12 -6.32
N LEU A 113 -7.15 21.26 -6.46
CA LEU A 113 -6.51 22.54 -6.77
C LEU A 113 -5.52 22.95 -5.67
N ALA A 114 -5.92 22.87 -4.41
CA ALA A 114 -5.07 23.22 -3.28
C ALA A 114 -3.80 22.33 -3.21
N VAL A 115 -3.91 21.05 -3.53
CA VAL A 115 -2.77 20.12 -3.61
C VAL A 115 -1.78 20.55 -4.70
N GLN A 116 -2.27 20.87 -5.91
CA GLN A 116 -1.43 21.37 -6.99
C GLN A 116 -0.79 22.72 -6.65
N GLU A 117 -1.58 23.68 -6.12
CA GLU A 117 -1.09 25.00 -5.72
C GLU A 117 -0.05 24.93 -4.59
N ALA A 118 -0.16 23.96 -3.72
CA ALA A 118 0.85 23.67 -2.69
C ALA A 118 2.16 23.13 -3.28
N GLY A 119 2.20 22.78 -4.56
CA GLY A 119 3.39 22.36 -5.29
C GLY A 119 3.57 20.83 -5.40
N ALA A 120 2.54 20.04 -5.09
CA ALA A 120 2.59 18.60 -5.37
C ALA A 120 2.82 18.33 -6.86
N GLN A 121 3.61 17.32 -7.18
CA GLN A 121 3.96 16.98 -8.55
C GLN A 121 3.06 15.88 -9.14
N MET A 122 2.20 15.28 -8.34
CA MET A 122 1.18 14.31 -8.75
C MET A 122 0.09 14.19 -7.70
N ILE A 123 -1.06 13.62 -8.06
CA ILE A 123 -2.18 13.44 -7.15
C ILE A 123 -2.85 12.07 -7.35
N LEU A 124 -3.26 11.43 -6.26
CA LEU A 124 -4.06 10.22 -6.23
C LEU A 124 -5.51 10.56 -5.88
N LEU A 125 -6.45 10.05 -6.66
CA LEU A 125 -7.89 10.17 -6.44
C LEU A 125 -8.43 8.81 -6.00
N GLU A 126 -9.03 8.73 -4.79
CA GLU A 126 -9.59 7.47 -4.30
C GLU A 126 -11.11 7.55 -4.15
N ALA A 127 -11.80 6.55 -4.72
CA ALA A 127 -13.23 6.28 -4.54
C ALA A 127 -14.11 7.53 -4.72
N ILE A 128 -13.97 8.20 -5.86
CA ILE A 128 -14.82 9.33 -6.29
C ILE A 128 -15.53 8.99 -7.61
N PRO A 129 -16.62 9.69 -7.99
CA PRO A 129 -17.28 9.48 -9.27
C PRO A 129 -16.35 9.71 -10.46
N PRO A 130 -16.47 8.90 -11.54
CA PRO A 130 -15.65 9.03 -12.74
C PRO A 130 -15.74 10.41 -13.42
N GLU A 131 -16.90 11.07 -13.32
CA GLU A 131 -17.14 12.40 -13.86
C GLU A 131 -16.27 13.45 -13.13
N VAL A 132 -16.16 13.34 -11.81
CA VAL A 132 -15.31 14.21 -10.98
C VAL A 132 -13.83 13.93 -11.27
N GLY A 133 -13.45 12.66 -11.37
CA GLY A 133 -12.09 12.25 -11.76
C GLY A 133 -11.68 12.81 -13.11
N ARG A 134 -12.57 12.74 -14.12
CA ARG A 134 -12.36 13.34 -15.44
C ARG A 134 -12.12 14.84 -15.34
N TYR A 135 -13.03 15.57 -14.66
CA TYR A 135 -12.93 17.01 -14.53
C TYR A 135 -11.62 17.45 -13.88
N ILE A 136 -11.20 16.76 -12.82
CA ILE A 136 -9.93 17.03 -12.14
C ILE A 136 -8.76 16.78 -13.08
N THR A 137 -8.76 15.67 -13.83
CA THR A 137 -7.68 15.34 -14.78
C THR A 137 -7.56 16.34 -15.92
N GLU A 138 -8.70 16.85 -16.43
CA GLU A 138 -8.73 17.88 -17.47
C GLU A 138 -8.33 19.27 -16.95
N THR A 139 -8.45 19.51 -15.64
CA THR A 139 -8.20 20.81 -15.00
C THR A 139 -6.76 20.96 -14.50
N LEU A 140 -6.19 19.90 -13.91
CA LEU A 140 -4.84 19.95 -13.34
C LEU A 140 -3.77 19.83 -14.43
N THR A 141 -2.58 20.32 -14.12
CA THR A 141 -1.40 20.23 -14.99
C THR A 141 -0.40 19.17 -14.52
N ILE A 142 -0.67 18.53 -13.38
CA ILE A 142 0.13 17.43 -12.81
C ILE A 142 -0.53 16.09 -13.07
N PRO A 143 0.22 14.98 -13.15
CA PRO A 143 -0.34 13.65 -13.31
C PRO A 143 -1.37 13.29 -12.25
N VAL A 144 -2.51 12.78 -12.71
CA VAL A 144 -3.65 12.35 -11.88
C VAL A 144 -3.77 10.83 -11.94
N LEU A 145 -3.57 10.17 -10.79
CA LEU A 145 -3.72 8.73 -10.67
C LEU A 145 -5.06 8.38 -10.00
N SER A 146 -5.57 7.21 -10.32
CA SER A 146 -6.88 6.74 -9.85
C SER A 146 -6.77 5.43 -9.08
N ILE A 147 -7.46 5.37 -7.95
CA ILE A 147 -7.88 4.12 -7.32
C ILE A 147 -9.38 4.22 -7.06
N GLY A 148 -10.18 3.83 -8.08
CA GLY A 148 -11.64 3.94 -8.03
C GLY A 148 -12.19 5.33 -8.35
N ALA A 149 -11.49 6.12 -9.19
CA ALA A 149 -11.95 7.41 -9.73
C ALA A 149 -12.27 7.34 -11.24
N GLY A 150 -12.34 6.15 -11.81
CA GLY A 150 -12.68 5.92 -13.22
C GLY A 150 -11.47 5.85 -14.14
N MET A 151 -11.76 5.74 -15.45
CA MET A 151 -10.78 5.46 -16.49
C MET A 151 -10.13 6.68 -17.14
N HIS A 152 -10.57 7.88 -16.79
CA HIS A 152 -10.14 9.11 -17.46
C HIS A 152 -8.90 9.76 -16.82
N CYS A 153 -8.40 9.19 -15.73
CA CYS A 153 -7.16 9.62 -15.10
C CYS A 153 -5.92 9.10 -15.87
N ASP A 154 -4.78 9.75 -15.70
CA ASP A 154 -3.52 9.45 -16.40
C ASP A 154 -2.95 8.07 -16.05
N GLY A 155 -3.27 7.55 -14.86
CA GLY A 155 -2.82 6.23 -14.40
C GLY A 155 -3.78 5.56 -13.44
N GLN A 156 -3.57 4.26 -13.21
CA GLN A 156 -4.40 3.44 -12.32
C GLN A 156 -3.54 2.75 -11.25
N LEU A 157 -4.07 2.65 -10.04
CA LEU A 157 -3.45 2.00 -8.91
C LEU A 157 -4.40 0.93 -8.34
N LEU A 158 -3.85 -0.19 -7.91
CA LEU A 158 -4.53 -1.18 -7.07
C LEU A 158 -3.59 -1.66 -5.98
N ILE A 159 -4.15 -1.96 -4.81
CA ILE A 159 -3.41 -2.59 -3.72
C ILE A 159 -3.11 -4.04 -4.13
N VAL A 160 -1.84 -4.44 -4.03
CA VAL A 160 -1.37 -5.75 -4.51
C VAL A 160 -2.12 -6.91 -3.86
N SER A 161 -2.37 -6.87 -2.55
CA SER A 161 -3.11 -7.93 -1.84
C SER A 161 -4.56 -8.07 -2.30
N ASP A 162 -5.19 -6.98 -2.74
CA ASP A 162 -6.52 -7.01 -3.35
C ASP A 162 -6.46 -7.58 -4.76
N MET A 163 -5.51 -7.09 -5.57
CA MET A 163 -5.32 -7.46 -6.96
C MET A 163 -5.07 -8.96 -7.13
N ILE A 164 -4.24 -9.57 -6.27
CA ILE A 164 -3.94 -11.01 -6.33
C ILE A 164 -4.90 -11.87 -5.50
N GLY A 165 -5.91 -11.28 -4.86
CA GLY A 165 -6.89 -12.02 -4.04
C GLY A 165 -6.30 -12.64 -2.77
N GLN A 166 -5.26 -12.01 -2.20
CA GLN A 166 -4.68 -12.42 -0.91
C GLN A 166 -5.52 -11.90 0.26
N PHE A 167 -6.04 -10.67 0.18
CA PHE A 167 -6.93 -10.11 1.18
C PHE A 167 -8.38 -10.54 0.91
N THR A 168 -9.03 -11.14 1.91
CA THR A 168 -10.37 -11.76 1.75
C THR A 168 -11.46 -11.18 2.64
N ALA A 169 -11.10 -10.33 3.63
CA ALA A 169 -12.08 -9.81 4.58
C ALA A 169 -13.08 -8.83 3.94
N PHE A 170 -12.63 -8.05 2.95
CA PHE A 170 -13.45 -7.09 2.22
C PHE A 170 -12.85 -6.86 0.82
N THR A 171 -13.71 -6.61 -0.17
CA THR A 171 -13.29 -6.26 -1.53
C THR A 171 -13.97 -4.94 -1.93
N PRO A 172 -13.22 -3.83 -2.06
CA PRO A 172 -13.76 -2.57 -2.56
C PRO A 172 -14.39 -2.73 -3.95
N LYS A 173 -15.43 -1.94 -4.25
CA LYS A 173 -16.14 -2.01 -5.54
C LYS A 173 -15.23 -1.82 -6.76
N PHE A 174 -14.19 -1.01 -6.63
CA PHE A 174 -13.25 -0.70 -7.71
C PHE A 174 -12.16 -1.77 -7.93
N VAL A 175 -12.08 -2.77 -7.05
CA VAL A 175 -11.07 -3.83 -7.14
C VAL A 175 -11.50 -4.87 -8.16
N LYS A 176 -10.63 -5.12 -9.14
CA LYS A 176 -10.66 -6.30 -9.99
C LYS A 176 -9.58 -7.28 -9.50
N LYS A 177 -10.00 -8.48 -9.11
CA LYS A 177 -9.06 -9.56 -8.77
C LYS A 177 -8.54 -10.23 -10.04
N TYR A 178 -7.24 -10.43 -10.14
CA TYR A 178 -6.56 -11.12 -11.24
C TYR A 178 -6.12 -12.53 -10.86
N ALA A 179 -6.14 -12.86 -9.55
CA ALA A 179 -5.84 -14.17 -8.99
C ALA A 179 -6.58 -14.39 -7.66
N ASN A 180 -6.53 -15.63 -7.12
CA ASN A 180 -7.10 -16.03 -5.83
C ASN A 180 -6.04 -16.71 -4.96
N VAL A 181 -4.99 -15.98 -4.61
CA VAL A 181 -3.83 -16.51 -3.87
C VAL A 181 -4.22 -17.07 -2.51
N ALA A 182 -5.18 -16.43 -1.82
CA ALA A 182 -5.65 -16.92 -0.51
C ALA A 182 -6.22 -18.33 -0.57
N GLU A 183 -6.97 -18.69 -1.61
CA GLU A 183 -7.55 -20.03 -1.77
C GLU A 183 -6.45 -21.08 -1.94
N VAL A 184 -5.44 -20.79 -2.76
CA VAL A 184 -4.30 -21.68 -2.99
C VAL A 184 -3.51 -21.90 -1.69
N VAL A 185 -3.23 -20.83 -0.95
CA VAL A 185 -2.50 -20.90 0.32
C VAL A 185 -3.28 -21.72 1.35
N VAL A 186 -4.59 -21.44 1.51
CA VAL A 186 -5.43 -22.16 2.49
C VAL A 186 -5.56 -23.64 2.13
N SER A 187 -5.70 -23.98 0.84
CA SER A 187 -5.74 -25.38 0.40
C SER A 187 -4.44 -26.11 0.75
N ALA A 188 -3.30 -25.55 0.36
CA ALA A 188 -1.99 -26.13 0.64
C ALA A 188 -1.75 -26.37 2.15
N MET A 189 -2.15 -25.40 3.00
CA MET A 189 -2.05 -25.57 4.45
C MET A 189 -2.95 -26.68 4.99
N LYS A 190 -4.18 -26.81 4.46
CA LYS A 190 -5.10 -27.89 4.84
C LYS A 190 -4.56 -29.26 4.46
N ASP A 191 -4.04 -29.40 3.23
CA ASP A 191 -3.46 -30.64 2.72
C ASP A 191 -2.28 -31.06 3.58
N TYR A 192 -1.35 -30.14 3.88
CA TYR A 192 -0.23 -30.39 4.78
C TYR A 192 -0.68 -30.88 6.16
N VAL A 193 -1.64 -30.19 6.79
CA VAL A 193 -2.15 -30.58 8.11
C VAL A 193 -2.82 -31.94 8.06
N SER A 194 -3.57 -32.26 7.00
CA SER A 194 -4.21 -33.56 6.82
C SER A 194 -3.16 -34.65 6.68
N GLU A 195 -2.17 -34.50 5.82
CA GLU A 195 -1.11 -35.48 5.58
C GLU A 195 -0.28 -35.74 6.82
N VAL A 196 0.07 -34.72 7.59
CA VAL A 196 0.79 -34.90 8.87
C VAL A 196 -0.06 -35.68 9.88
N ARG A 197 -1.36 -35.34 10.01
CA ARG A 197 -2.26 -36.08 10.94
C ARG A 197 -2.51 -37.51 10.57
N GLU A 198 -2.53 -37.81 9.28
CA GLU A 198 -2.75 -39.16 8.73
C GLU A 198 -1.45 -39.94 8.58
N GLY A 199 -0.30 -39.36 8.92
CA GLY A 199 1.02 -40.01 8.79
C GLY A 199 1.46 -40.22 7.34
N ARG A 200 0.90 -39.47 6.39
CA ARG A 200 1.28 -39.52 4.98
C ARG A 200 2.48 -38.62 4.66
N PHE A 201 2.76 -37.62 5.49
CA PHE A 201 3.93 -36.77 5.44
C PHE A 201 4.70 -36.82 6.77
N PRO A 202 6.07 -36.93 6.79
CA PRO A 202 6.94 -37.03 5.63
C PRO A 202 6.96 -38.46 5.03
N THR A 203 7.23 -38.58 3.73
CA THR A 203 7.59 -39.86 3.09
C THR A 203 9.11 -40.07 3.16
N LYS A 204 9.58 -41.22 2.72
CA LYS A 204 11.03 -41.51 2.64
C LYS A 204 11.80 -40.51 1.82
N ASP A 205 11.18 -39.92 0.78
CA ASP A 205 11.79 -38.91 -0.08
C ASP A 205 12.01 -37.55 0.63
N HIS A 206 11.37 -37.38 1.78
CA HIS A 206 11.50 -36.19 2.62
C HIS A 206 12.40 -36.41 3.85
N CYS A 207 13.12 -37.57 3.90
CA CYS A 207 13.95 -37.97 5.02
C CYS A 207 15.41 -38.15 4.58
N TYR A 208 16.31 -37.80 5.44
CA TYR A 208 17.73 -38.09 5.26
C TYR A 208 18.02 -39.48 5.91
N GLY A 209 18.46 -40.43 5.11
CA GLY A 209 18.92 -41.74 5.60
C GLY A 209 20.32 -41.64 6.22
N MET A 210 20.67 -42.63 7.04
CA MET A 210 22.04 -42.80 7.47
C MET A 210 22.90 -43.29 6.30
N ILE A 211 24.22 -43.08 6.36
CA ILE A 211 25.17 -43.67 5.42
C ILE A 211 25.06 -45.20 5.49
N GLU A 212 25.23 -45.86 4.37
CA GLU A 212 25.13 -47.30 4.27
C GLU A 212 26.00 -48.01 5.32
N GLY A 213 25.38 -48.91 6.10
CA GLY A 213 26.02 -49.64 7.21
C GLY A 213 26.01 -48.95 8.57
N GLU A 214 25.80 -47.62 8.63
CA GLU A 214 25.89 -46.84 9.88
C GLU A 214 24.67 -47.05 10.80
N GLU A 215 23.51 -47.42 10.26
CA GLU A 215 22.31 -47.73 11.06
C GLU A 215 22.54 -48.88 12.02
N GLU A 216 23.17 -49.95 11.55
CA GLU A 216 23.47 -51.10 12.42
C GLU A 216 24.49 -50.74 13.52
N VAL A 217 25.49 -49.94 13.19
CA VAL A 217 26.50 -49.47 14.17
C VAL A 217 25.84 -48.59 15.23
N PHE A 218 24.97 -47.71 14.81
CA PHE A 218 24.20 -46.85 15.71
C PHE A 218 23.30 -47.64 16.64
N LEU A 219 22.52 -48.59 16.12
CA LEU A 219 21.60 -49.40 16.92
C LEU A 219 22.36 -50.29 17.94
N LYS A 220 23.51 -50.88 17.55
CA LYS A 220 24.38 -51.61 18.47
C LYS A 220 24.96 -50.74 19.59
N ALA A 221 25.28 -49.52 19.29
CA ALA A 221 25.79 -48.55 20.29
C ALA A 221 24.71 -48.10 21.30
N MET A 222 23.44 -47.97 20.85
CA MET A 222 22.31 -47.57 21.72
C MET A 222 21.80 -48.70 22.62
N ASN A 223 22.04 -49.95 22.29
CA ASN A 223 21.63 -51.09 23.08
C ASN A 223 22.70 -51.56 24.11
N ARG A 224 23.71 -50.72 24.34
CA ARG A 224 24.72 -50.87 25.41
C ARG A 224 24.32 -50.01 26.62
#